data_1469ac5f5029d43dedce45f3053aacd9
#
_entry.id   1469ac5f5029d43dedce45f3053aacd9
#
_cell.length_a   1.000
_cell.length_b   1.000
_cell.length_c   1.000
_cell.angle_alpha   90.00
_cell.angle_beta   90.00
_cell.angle_gamma   90.00
#
_symmetry.space_group_name_H-M   'P 1'
#
loop_
_entity.id
_entity.type
_entity.pdbx_description
1 polymer ?
#
loop_
_entity_poly.entity_id
_entity_poly.type
_entity_poly.pdbx_seq_one_letter_code
_entity_poly.pdbx_strand_id
1 'polypeptide(L)'
;MEKNKRNKKRHNNWNKQKNNTNQPVHEQNRSQLPKFHYVARENIEKEHRKQAAIRELKNREIICPKCGQPITDIASSMADKATGAPMHFDCVMRQLSESETLAPNEKISYIGQGRFAVIYFDNPRDQRHFTIKKIVEWEPRDQKCAWREELSGLYSQVE
;
A
#
# COMPACT_ATOMS: atom_id res chain seq x y z
N MET A 1 -32.96 -51.73 4.19
CA MET A 1 -31.69 -52.27 4.70
C MET A 1 -30.86 -51.09 5.23
N GLU A 2 -30.97 -50.81 6.49
CA GLU A 2 -30.21 -51.26 7.63
C GLU A 2 -28.76 -50.84 7.57
N LYS A 3 -28.50 -49.97 8.51
CA LYS A 3 -27.70 -49.96 9.75
C LYS A 3 -26.33 -49.28 9.51
N ASN A 4 -25.70 -48.52 10.38
CA ASN A 4 -25.66 -48.55 11.83
C ASN A 4 -25.03 -47.26 12.37
N LYS A 5 -25.59 -46.76 13.42
CA LYS A 5 -25.08 -45.77 14.39
C LYS A 5 -23.86 -46.35 15.12
N ARG A 6 -22.85 -45.56 15.43
CA ARG A 6 -22.09 -45.70 16.72
C ARG A 6 -21.55 -44.35 17.16
N ASN A 7 -22.27 -43.84 18.12
CA ASN A 7 -21.92 -42.75 19.04
C ASN A 7 -20.89 -43.28 20.05
N LYS A 8 -19.71 -42.65 20.16
CA LYS A 8 -18.77 -42.90 21.24
C LYS A 8 -18.64 -41.65 22.10
N LYS A 9 -19.37 -41.65 23.22
CA LYS A 9 -19.17 -40.70 24.35
C LYS A 9 -17.79 -40.98 24.96
N ARG A 10 -16.92 -39.97 25.00
CA ARG A 10 -15.73 -39.97 25.86
C ARG A 10 -16.06 -39.25 27.13
N HIS A 11 -16.09 -40.02 28.23
CA HIS A 11 -16.11 -39.53 29.59
C HIS A 11 -14.72 -38.96 29.93
N ASN A 12 -14.68 -37.66 30.22
CA ASN A 12 -13.53 -37.06 30.89
C ASN A 12 -13.78 -37.13 32.41
N ASN A 13 -13.02 -38.03 33.04
CA ASN A 13 -12.94 -38.15 34.48
C ASN A 13 -11.91 -37.12 34.99
N TRP A 14 -12.38 -36.03 35.59
CA TRP A 14 -11.53 -35.06 36.26
C TRP A 14 -11.46 -35.46 37.74
N ASN A 15 -10.34 -36.03 38.10
CA ASN A 15 -10.01 -36.39 39.46
C ASN A 15 -9.65 -35.13 40.27
N LYS A 16 -10.49 -34.79 41.22
CA LYS A 16 -10.34 -33.67 42.13
C LYS A 16 -9.43 -34.10 43.28
N GLN A 17 -8.14 -33.81 43.20
CA GLN A 17 -7.25 -33.89 44.34
C GLN A 17 -7.20 -32.54 45.06
N LYS A 18 -7.84 -32.47 46.21
CA LYS A 18 -7.67 -31.42 47.21
C LYS A 18 -6.38 -31.71 47.96
N ASN A 19 -5.33 -30.94 47.78
CA ASN A 19 -4.23 -30.85 48.73
C ASN A 19 -4.25 -29.46 49.35
N ASN A 20 -4.61 -29.50 50.63
CA ASN A 20 -4.54 -28.44 51.59
C ASN A 20 -3.11 -28.41 52.14
N THR A 21 -2.28 -27.44 51.79
CA THR A 21 -1.05 -27.15 52.53
C THR A 21 -0.91 -25.63 52.63
N ASN A 22 -1.24 -25.13 53.80
CA ASN A 22 -0.86 -23.82 54.31
C ASN A 22 0.67 -23.75 54.40
N GLN A 23 1.31 -23.04 53.50
CA GLN A 23 2.66 -22.53 53.68
C GLN A 23 2.67 -21.04 53.32
N PRO A 24 3.36 -20.18 54.12
CA PRO A 24 3.43 -18.74 53.84
C PRO A 24 4.22 -18.52 52.57
N VAL A 25 3.56 -17.89 51.59
CA VAL A 25 4.19 -17.53 50.33
C VAL A 25 5.20 -16.44 50.61
N HIS A 26 6.47 -16.79 50.48
CA HIS A 26 7.62 -15.91 50.54
C HIS A 26 7.47 -14.81 49.44
N GLU A 27 7.40 -13.58 49.89
CA GLU A 27 7.30 -12.37 49.12
C GLU A 27 8.64 -12.04 48.38
N GLN A 28 8.99 -12.87 47.41
CA GLN A 28 10.16 -12.65 46.55
C GLN A 28 9.85 -13.21 45.17
N ASN A 29 9.21 -12.44 44.32
CA ASN A 29 9.49 -12.38 42.90
C ASN A 29 8.58 -11.40 42.13
N ARG A 30 8.66 -10.10 42.44
CA ARG A 30 7.89 -9.09 41.73
C ARG A 30 8.67 -8.43 40.57
N SER A 31 9.79 -9.01 40.14
CA SER A 31 10.71 -8.38 39.17
C SER A 31 10.97 -9.16 37.88
N GLN A 32 10.20 -10.21 37.59
CA GLN A 32 10.36 -10.91 36.32
C GLN A 32 9.00 -11.11 35.62
N LEU A 33 8.35 -10.00 35.26
CA LEU A 33 7.37 -10.07 34.19
C LEU A 33 8.14 -10.39 32.89
N PRO A 34 7.71 -11.41 32.12
CA PRO A 34 8.45 -11.81 30.91
C PRO A 34 8.60 -10.63 29.97
N LYS A 35 9.82 -10.39 29.50
CA LYS A 35 10.14 -9.35 28.49
C LYS A 35 9.24 -9.41 27.24
N PHE A 36 8.61 -10.54 26.99
CA PHE A 36 7.66 -10.75 25.90
C PHE A 36 6.41 -9.87 25.96
N HIS A 37 5.87 -9.55 27.14
CA HIS A 37 4.70 -8.66 27.25
C HIS A 37 5.02 -7.20 26.90
N TYR A 38 6.25 -6.77 27.16
CA TYR A 38 6.66 -5.40 26.84
C TYR A 38 6.85 -5.22 25.31
N VAL A 39 7.53 -6.16 24.68
CA VAL A 39 7.76 -6.16 23.22
C VAL A 39 6.44 -6.25 22.44
N ALA A 40 5.49 -7.06 22.90
CA ALA A 40 4.18 -7.17 22.26
C ALA A 40 3.39 -5.85 22.33
N ARG A 41 3.41 -5.16 23.49
CA ARG A 41 2.74 -3.84 23.63
C ARG A 41 3.36 -2.77 22.74
N GLU A 42 4.69 -2.71 22.71
CA GLU A 42 5.41 -1.75 21.89
C GLU A 42 5.12 -1.95 20.39
N ASN A 43 5.06 -3.20 19.93
CA ASN A 43 4.71 -3.52 18.55
C ASN A 43 3.26 -3.15 18.21
N ILE A 44 2.33 -3.40 19.13
CA ILE A 44 0.92 -2.99 18.95
C ILE A 44 0.81 -1.46 18.86
N GLU A 45 1.50 -0.72 19.74
CA GLU A 45 1.48 0.74 19.69
C GLU A 45 2.11 1.29 18.41
N LYS A 46 3.21 0.70 17.93
CA LYS A 46 3.83 1.07 16.65
C LYS A 46 2.87 0.85 15.49
N GLU A 47 2.19 -0.29 15.47
CA GLU A 47 1.21 -0.60 14.44
C GLU A 47 0.01 0.35 14.48
N HIS A 48 -0.51 0.67 15.65
CA HIS A 48 -1.57 1.66 15.81
C HIS A 48 -1.18 3.05 15.32
N ARG A 49 0.05 3.51 15.64
CA ARG A 49 0.57 4.80 15.15
C ARG A 49 0.69 4.80 13.63
N LYS A 50 1.18 3.73 13.04
CA LYS A 50 1.31 3.54 11.60
C LYS A 50 -0.07 3.59 10.91
N GLN A 51 -1.04 2.83 11.42
CA GLN A 51 -2.40 2.85 10.88
C GLN A 51 -3.06 4.22 11.01
N ALA A 52 -2.83 4.92 12.12
CA ALA A 52 -3.31 6.30 12.30
C ALA A 52 -2.70 7.24 11.27
N ALA A 53 -1.39 7.18 11.04
CA ALA A 53 -0.70 8.00 10.03
C ALA A 53 -1.19 7.70 8.60
N ILE A 54 -1.39 6.43 8.25
CA ILE A 54 -1.96 6.03 6.96
C ILE A 54 -3.38 6.58 6.80
N ARG A 55 -4.20 6.54 7.88
CA ARG A 55 -5.56 7.09 7.84
C ARG A 55 -5.54 8.60 7.68
N GLU A 56 -4.64 9.28 8.37
CA GLU A 56 -4.47 10.73 8.25
C GLU A 56 -4.07 11.13 6.82
N LEU A 57 -3.12 10.42 6.20
CA LEU A 57 -2.75 10.65 4.81
C LEU A 57 -3.90 10.41 3.83
N LYS A 58 -4.68 9.34 4.05
CA LYS A 58 -5.87 9.06 3.22
C LYS A 58 -6.96 10.10 3.37
N ASN A 59 -7.06 10.73 4.54
CA ASN A 59 -8.03 11.79 4.81
C ASN A 59 -7.54 13.18 4.40
N ARG A 60 -6.25 13.34 4.06
CA ARG A 60 -5.69 14.60 3.60
C ARG A 60 -6.22 14.88 2.19
N GLU A 61 -7.00 15.91 2.06
CA GLU A 61 -7.51 16.35 0.77
C GLU A 61 -6.37 16.98 -0.05
N ILE A 62 -5.88 16.23 -1.02
CA ILE A 62 -4.80 16.68 -1.92
C ILE A 62 -5.45 17.09 -3.23
N ILE A 63 -5.25 18.34 -3.62
CA ILE A 63 -5.86 18.92 -4.81
C ILE A 63 -4.89 18.88 -5.98
N CYS A 64 -5.36 18.41 -7.12
CA CYS A 64 -4.60 18.39 -8.36
C CYS A 64 -4.39 19.83 -8.87
N PRO A 65 -3.14 20.29 -9.12
CA PRO A 65 -2.86 21.65 -9.58
C PRO A 65 -3.40 21.95 -11.00
N LYS A 66 -3.65 20.92 -11.81
CA LYS A 66 -4.12 21.08 -13.18
C LYS A 66 -5.65 21.23 -13.30
N CYS A 67 -6.41 20.42 -12.57
CA CYS A 67 -7.87 20.38 -12.71
C CYS A 67 -8.63 20.91 -11.47
N GLY A 68 -7.94 21.19 -10.34
CA GLY A 68 -8.54 21.66 -9.12
C GLY A 68 -9.41 20.62 -8.39
N GLN A 69 -9.39 19.37 -8.81
CA GLN A 69 -10.16 18.29 -8.16
C GLN A 69 -9.31 17.52 -7.15
N PRO A 70 -9.93 16.94 -6.11
CA PRO A 70 -9.23 16.13 -5.13
C PRO A 70 -8.69 14.84 -5.76
N ILE A 71 -7.49 14.46 -5.33
CA ILE A 71 -6.82 13.23 -5.75
C ILE A 71 -7.19 12.15 -4.73
N THR A 72 -7.97 11.17 -5.16
CA THR A 72 -8.41 10.04 -4.32
C THR A 72 -7.38 8.91 -4.24
N ASP A 73 -6.61 8.72 -5.30
CA ASP A 73 -5.52 7.73 -5.36
C ASP A 73 -4.18 8.42 -5.63
N ILE A 74 -3.51 8.77 -4.53
CA ILE A 74 -2.21 9.43 -4.61
C ILE A 74 -1.10 8.49 -5.11
N ALA A 75 -1.28 7.16 -4.97
CA ALA A 75 -0.27 6.19 -5.42
C ALA A 75 -0.13 6.14 -6.95
N SER A 76 -1.22 6.41 -7.67
CA SER A 76 -1.21 6.52 -9.14
C SER A 76 -0.85 7.92 -9.66
N SER A 77 -0.64 8.88 -8.76
CA SER A 77 -0.35 10.26 -9.13
C SER A 77 1.06 10.44 -9.65
N MET A 78 1.23 11.44 -10.49
CA MET A 78 2.53 11.88 -10.99
C MET A 78 2.87 13.27 -10.47
N ALA A 79 4.17 13.59 -10.43
CA ALA A 79 4.59 14.91 -10.00
C ALA A 79 4.34 15.95 -11.11
N ASP A 80 3.80 17.07 -10.74
CA ASP A 80 3.74 18.24 -11.62
C ASP A 80 5.16 18.78 -11.87
N LYS A 81 5.49 19.08 -13.12
CA LYS A 81 6.84 19.55 -13.51
C LYS A 81 7.23 20.87 -12.89
N ALA A 82 6.26 21.75 -12.62
CA ALA A 82 6.55 23.07 -12.10
C ALA A 82 6.68 23.11 -10.58
N THR A 83 5.79 22.38 -9.88
CA THR A 83 5.67 22.46 -8.42
C THR A 83 6.15 21.20 -7.70
N GLY A 84 6.29 20.07 -8.40
CA GLY A 84 6.54 18.77 -7.79
C GLY A 84 5.35 18.19 -7.00
N ALA A 85 4.23 18.90 -6.97
CA ALA A 85 3.01 18.47 -6.29
C ALA A 85 2.37 17.26 -7.01
N PRO A 86 1.62 16.41 -6.29
CA PRO A 86 0.92 15.31 -6.94
C PRO A 86 -0.18 15.82 -7.88
N MET A 87 -0.25 15.22 -9.04
CA MET A 87 -1.20 15.52 -10.12
C MET A 87 -1.82 14.22 -10.63
N HIS A 88 -3.09 14.24 -11.04
CA HIS A 88 -3.73 13.06 -11.61
C HIS A 88 -2.99 12.56 -12.85
N PHE A 89 -2.86 11.26 -12.96
CA PHE A 89 -2.28 10.61 -14.15
C PHE A 89 -3.00 11.05 -15.44
N ASP A 90 -4.32 11.12 -15.42
CA ASP A 90 -5.12 11.56 -16.57
C ASP A 90 -4.88 13.02 -16.95
N CYS A 91 -4.58 13.87 -15.96
CA CYS A 91 -4.21 15.27 -16.22
C CYS A 91 -2.85 15.37 -16.90
N VAL A 92 -1.90 14.51 -16.52
CA VAL A 92 -0.60 14.38 -17.21
C VAL A 92 -0.80 13.90 -18.65
N MET A 93 -1.58 12.85 -18.85
CA MET A 93 -1.90 12.32 -20.18
C MET A 93 -2.53 13.37 -21.08
N ARG A 94 -3.48 14.13 -20.56
CA ARG A 94 -4.11 15.23 -21.29
C ARG A 94 -3.10 16.31 -21.67
N GLN A 95 -2.27 16.73 -20.73
CA GLN A 95 -1.25 17.75 -20.99
C GLN A 95 -0.23 17.30 -22.04
N LEU A 96 0.18 16.04 -22.01
CA LEU A 96 1.04 15.45 -23.03
C LEU A 96 0.36 15.42 -24.38
N SER A 97 -0.92 15.02 -24.45
CA SER A 97 -1.70 15.00 -25.69
C SER A 97 -1.92 16.38 -26.29
N GLU A 98 -1.99 17.40 -25.44
CA GLU A 98 -2.08 18.81 -25.86
C GLU A 98 -0.73 19.35 -26.37
N SER A 99 0.39 18.88 -25.82
CA SER A 99 1.74 19.34 -26.16
C SER A 99 2.36 18.62 -27.35
N GLU A 100 1.94 17.38 -27.61
CA GLU A 100 2.47 16.55 -28.70
C GLU A 100 1.48 16.54 -29.88
N THR A 101 1.98 16.86 -31.07
CA THR A 101 1.18 16.73 -32.30
C THR A 101 1.16 15.28 -32.74
N LEU A 102 0.06 14.58 -32.45
CA LEU A 102 -0.10 13.16 -32.76
C LEU A 102 -0.68 12.97 -34.18
N ALA A 103 -0.10 12.05 -34.92
CA ALA A 103 -0.66 11.58 -36.19
C ALA A 103 -1.85 10.60 -35.92
N PRO A 104 -2.71 10.32 -36.93
CA PRO A 104 -3.93 9.48 -36.73
C PRO A 104 -3.67 8.09 -36.17
N ASN A 105 -2.49 7.51 -36.40
CA ASN A 105 -2.11 6.19 -35.92
C ASN A 105 -1.15 6.25 -34.72
N GLU A 106 -0.99 7.41 -34.12
CA GLU A 106 -0.13 7.59 -32.98
C GLU A 106 -0.93 7.71 -31.66
N LYS A 107 -0.37 7.15 -30.59
CA LYS A 107 -0.93 7.26 -29.24
C LYS A 107 0.19 7.50 -28.23
N ILE A 108 -0.14 8.20 -27.16
CA ILE A 108 0.74 8.28 -25.99
C ILE A 108 0.45 7.11 -25.07
N SER A 109 1.51 6.45 -24.62
CA SER A 109 1.44 5.35 -23.68
C SER A 109 2.46 5.54 -22.55
N TYR A 110 2.06 5.22 -21.33
CA TYR A 110 2.99 5.19 -20.21
C TYR A 110 3.87 3.95 -20.27
N ILE A 111 5.18 4.12 -20.20
CA ILE A 111 6.16 3.04 -20.30
C ILE A 111 6.91 2.79 -18.98
N GLY A 112 6.44 3.42 -17.90
CA GLY A 112 7.02 3.26 -16.58
C GLY A 112 8.10 4.29 -16.23
N GLN A 113 8.42 4.38 -14.95
CA GLN A 113 9.48 5.23 -14.43
C GLN A 113 9.36 6.71 -14.83
N GLY A 114 8.14 7.27 -14.79
CA GLY A 114 7.91 8.67 -15.14
C GLY A 114 8.05 8.99 -16.63
N ARG A 115 8.07 7.98 -17.52
CA ARG A 115 8.27 8.15 -18.96
C ARG A 115 7.04 7.74 -19.75
N PHE A 116 6.82 8.47 -20.83
CA PHE A 116 5.78 8.22 -21.81
C PHE A 116 6.41 8.00 -23.18
N ALA A 117 5.77 7.21 -24.02
CA ALA A 117 6.17 7.01 -25.39
C ALA A 117 5.06 7.44 -26.33
N VAL A 118 5.42 8.13 -27.40
CA VAL A 118 4.57 8.25 -28.58
C VAL A 118 4.79 6.99 -29.40
N ILE A 119 3.75 6.17 -29.50
CA ILE A 119 3.77 4.90 -30.21
C ILE A 119 2.95 5.01 -31.48
N TYR A 120 3.48 4.46 -32.55
CA TYR A 120 2.85 4.38 -33.84
C TYR A 120 2.41 2.97 -34.16
N PHE A 121 1.20 2.82 -34.67
CA PHE A 121 0.63 1.55 -35.12
C PHE A 121 0.53 1.50 -36.63
N ASP A 122 1.21 0.57 -37.28
CA ASP A 122 1.04 0.32 -38.72
C ASP A 122 -0.39 -0.10 -39.02
N ASN A 123 -0.98 -0.91 -38.16
CA ASN A 123 -2.37 -1.30 -38.21
C ASN A 123 -3.08 -0.93 -36.90
N PRO A 124 -4.01 0.04 -36.88
CA PRO A 124 -4.74 0.43 -35.66
C PRO A 124 -5.54 -0.70 -35.00
N ARG A 125 -5.85 -1.78 -35.75
CA ARG A 125 -6.53 -2.95 -35.20
C ARG A 125 -5.60 -3.97 -34.55
N ASP A 126 -4.30 -3.90 -34.86
CA ASP A 126 -3.29 -4.77 -34.29
C ASP A 126 -2.39 -4.00 -33.32
N GLN A 127 -2.78 -3.98 -32.07
CA GLN A 127 -2.04 -3.28 -31.02
C GLN A 127 -0.79 -4.03 -30.52
N ARG A 128 -0.52 -5.22 -31.05
CA ARG A 128 0.66 -6.00 -30.66
C ARG A 128 1.92 -5.53 -31.37
N HIS A 129 1.77 -4.98 -32.59
CA HIS A 129 2.86 -4.46 -33.40
C HIS A 129 2.82 -2.94 -33.38
N PHE A 130 3.80 -2.35 -32.76
CA PHE A 130 3.94 -0.90 -32.68
C PHE A 130 5.40 -0.48 -32.76
N THR A 131 5.63 0.74 -33.16
CA THR A 131 6.96 1.37 -33.18
C THR A 131 6.97 2.55 -32.21
N ILE A 132 8.00 2.64 -31.37
CA ILE A 132 8.21 3.81 -30.52
C ILE A 132 8.85 4.90 -31.36
N LYS A 133 8.14 6.02 -31.54
CA LYS A 133 8.59 7.19 -32.28
C LYS A 133 9.41 8.14 -31.42
N LYS A 134 8.94 8.38 -30.19
CA LYS A 134 9.54 9.36 -29.29
C LYS A 134 9.31 8.91 -27.84
N ILE A 135 10.29 9.13 -26.99
CA ILE A 135 10.15 8.98 -25.53
C ILE A 135 10.12 10.39 -24.93
N VAL A 136 9.11 10.64 -24.11
CA VAL A 136 8.95 11.87 -23.34
C VAL A 136 9.17 11.55 -21.88
N GLU A 137 10.22 12.10 -21.30
CA GLU A 137 10.47 12.02 -19.87
C GLU A 137 9.64 13.08 -19.18
N TRP A 138 8.68 12.62 -18.38
CA TRP A 138 7.83 13.49 -17.57
C TRP A 138 8.45 13.76 -16.20
N GLU A 139 8.87 12.71 -15.52
CA GLU A 139 9.56 12.76 -14.25
C GLU A 139 10.98 12.23 -14.41
N PRO A 140 12.01 13.05 -14.16
CA PRO A 140 13.39 12.56 -14.09
C PRO A 140 13.54 11.50 -12.99
N ARG A 141 14.36 10.47 -13.23
CA ARG A 141 14.58 9.37 -12.28
C ARG A 141 15.15 9.84 -10.94
N ASP A 142 15.91 10.91 -10.98
CA ASP A 142 16.59 11.47 -9.80
C ASP A 142 15.67 12.40 -8.99
N GLN A 143 14.49 12.71 -9.52
CA GLN A 143 13.53 13.58 -8.83
C GLN A 143 12.87 12.85 -7.66
N LYS A 144 13.22 13.30 -6.48
CA LYS A 144 12.59 12.86 -5.24
C LYS A 144 11.45 13.79 -4.89
N CYS A 145 10.27 13.23 -4.71
CA CYS A 145 9.09 13.95 -4.28
C CYS A 145 8.79 13.61 -2.82
N ALA A 146 8.76 14.61 -1.95
CA ALA A 146 8.55 14.42 -0.50
C ALA A 146 7.28 13.60 -0.21
N TRP A 147 6.19 13.88 -0.92
CA TRP A 147 4.93 13.16 -0.75
C TRP A 147 5.04 11.67 -1.14
N ARG A 148 5.91 11.33 -2.10
CA ARG A 148 6.16 9.94 -2.52
C ARG A 148 7.04 9.19 -1.54
N GLU A 149 8.04 9.89 -0.95
CA GLU A 149 8.88 9.34 0.12
C GLU A 149 8.05 9.08 1.39
N GLU A 150 7.15 10.00 1.75
CA GLU A 150 6.22 9.84 2.87
C GLU A 150 5.35 8.59 2.70
N LEU A 151 4.75 8.40 1.52
CA LEU A 151 3.97 7.21 1.19
C LEU A 151 4.81 5.93 1.25
N SER A 152 5.97 5.93 0.60
CA SER A 152 6.88 4.78 0.59
C SER A 152 7.31 4.40 2.02
N GLY A 153 7.63 5.36 2.86
CA GLY A 153 8.00 5.15 4.26
C GLY A 153 6.88 4.51 5.09
N LEU A 154 5.62 4.82 4.79
CA LEU A 154 4.47 4.25 5.50
C LEU A 154 4.13 2.83 5.05
N TYR A 155 4.28 2.53 3.76
CA TYR A 155 3.94 1.22 3.21
C TYR A 155 5.08 0.20 3.25
N SER A 156 6.35 0.64 3.25
CA SER A 156 7.51 -0.27 3.25
C SER A 156 7.88 -0.82 4.64
N GLN A 157 7.24 -0.37 5.71
CA GLN A 157 7.45 -0.89 7.07
C GLN A 157 6.56 -2.11 7.41
N VAL A 158 6.00 -2.76 6.40
CA VAL A 158 5.27 -4.02 6.57
C VAL A 158 6.28 -5.15 6.43
N GLU A 159 6.90 -5.55 7.53
CA GLU A 159 7.53 -6.86 7.72
C GLU A 159 6.69 -7.71 8.66
#